data_9d9f9a57b340239c4dc164a60c3ae4d5
#
_entry.id   9d9f9a57b340239c4dc164a60c3ae4d5
#
_cell.length_a   1.000
_cell.length_b   1.000
_cell.length_c   1.000
_cell.angle_alpha   90.00
_cell.angle_beta   90.00
_cell.angle_gamma   90.00
#
_symmetry.space_group_name_H-M   'P 1'
#
loop_
_entity.id
_entity.type
_entity.pdbx_description
1 polymer ?
#
loop_
_entity_poly.entity_id
_entity_poly.type
_entity_poly.pdbx_seq_one_letter_code
_entity_poly.pdbx_strand_id
1 'polypeptide(L)'
;EYDMFKIELSDSHDVRYSYGQEWYDIIKRIWSSNHEFDWDGKYFSLRHVYGNPKPFGGEIPPIMNAGSSDQGQNFAAQNADYLFTVLIDLESGAANVKAIKERAKGYGREIGVFTTSYVVCRPSQKEAEEYHNYYANEEADWPAVDRLMELQGLHAKSFPPEAFTLFRNRFAAGHGVYPLVGDPDHIVDEMTRFYEAGFSGTTVTFVNYTDEFPYFRDEVLPRLEAKGLRSQYCQPDK
;
A
#
# COMPACT_ATOMS: atom_id res chain seq x y z
N GLU A 1 0.77 -13.54 16.88
CA GLU A 1 2.20 -13.64 16.55
C GLU A 1 3.09 -13.14 17.68
N TYR A 2 2.79 -11.99 18.32
CA TYR A 2 3.62 -11.40 19.39
C TYR A 2 3.78 -12.34 20.58
N ASP A 3 2.73 -13.07 20.96
CA ASP A 3 2.76 -14.07 22.03
C ASP A 3 3.79 -15.18 21.77
N MET A 4 3.99 -15.56 20.49
CA MET A 4 4.97 -16.58 20.11
C MET A 4 6.40 -16.12 20.38
N PHE A 5 6.65 -14.81 20.31
CA PHE A 5 7.96 -14.20 20.54
C PHE A 5 8.11 -13.61 21.95
N LYS A 6 7.07 -13.77 22.80
CA LYS A 6 7.02 -13.17 24.14
C LYS A 6 7.26 -11.65 24.12
N ILE A 7 6.75 -10.98 23.10
CA ILE A 7 6.84 -9.52 22.97
C ILE A 7 5.59 -8.93 23.61
N GLU A 8 5.77 -8.21 24.70
CA GLU A 8 4.70 -7.44 25.33
C GLU A 8 4.52 -6.12 24.56
N LEU A 9 3.40 -6.00 23.85
CA LEU A 9 2.99 -4.75 23.24
C LEU A 9 1.90 -4.09 24.10
N SER A 10 1.99 -2.77 24.22
CA SER A 10 0.89 -2.01 24.80
C SER A 10 -0.38 -2.18 23.94
N ASP A 11 -1.52 -2.41 24.59
CA ASP A 11 -2.83 -2.45 23.95
C ASP A 11 -3.25 -1.08 23.38
N SER A 12 -2.68 0.00 23.91
CA SER A 12 -2.95 1.35 23.45
C SER A 12 -2.23 1.68 22.15
N HIS A 13 -2.98 2.02 21.11
CA HIS A 13 -2.46 2.54 19.84
C HIS A 13 -1.59 3.78 20.03
N ASP A 14 -1.98 4.69 20.90
CA ASP A 14 -1.22 5.92 21.17
C ASP A 14 0.16 5.63 21.75
N VAL A 15 0.26 4.67 22.68
CA VAL A 15 1.55 4.27 23.25
C VAL A 15 2.44 3.64 22.19
N ARG A 16 1.90 2.76 21.33
CA ARG A 16 2.68 2.12 20.26
C ARG A 16 3.21 3.13 19.24
N TYR A 17 2.38 4.10 18.84
CA TYR A 17 2.81 5.14 17.90
C TYR A 17 3.75 6.16 18.54
N SER A 18 3.60 6.47 19.83
CA SER A 18 4.56 7.30 20.58
C SER A 18 5.93 6.63 20.68
N TYR A 19 5.97 5.32 20.96
CA TYR A 19 7.20 4.51 20.91
C TYR A 19 7.81 4.49 19.52
N GLY A 20 6.99 4.24 18.50
CA GLY A 20 7.41 4.22 17.10
C GLY A 20 7.94 5.58 16.62
N GLN A 21 7.39 6.69 17.09
CA GLN A 21 7.88 8.03 16.78
C GLN A 21 9.29 8.25 17.33
N GLU A 22 9.50 7.92 18.61
CA GLU A 22 10.83 8.06 19.21
C GLU A 22 11.87 7.16 18.53
N TRP A 23 11.50 5.90 18.23
CA TRP A 23 12.35 5.00 17.46
C TRP A 23 12.71 5.59 16.09
N TYR A 24 11.73 6.13 15.37
CA TYR A 24 11.96 6.71 14.06
C TYR A 24 12.85 7.97 14.11
N ASP A 25 12.70 8.81 15.13
CA ASP A 25 13.54 9.98 15.34
C ASP A 25 15.00 9.59 15.58
N ILE A 26 15.24 8.50 16.32
CA ILE A 26 16.58 7.92 16.50
C ILE A 26 17.14 7.43 15.16
N ILE A 27 16.34 6.68 14.38
CA ILE A 27 16.78 6.17 13.06
C ILE A 27 17.12 7.33 12.10
N LYS A 28 16.29 8.37 12.04
CA LYS A 28 16.61 9.58 11.24
C LYS A 28 17.96 10.17 11.66
N ARG A 29 18.21 10.25 12.95
CA ARG A 29 19.45 10.79 13.47
C ARG A 29 20.67 9.89 13.18
N ILE A 30 20.50 8.56 13.27
CA ILE A 30 21.51 7.59 12.84
C ILE A 30 21.88 7.78 11.37
N TRP A 31 20.91 7.97 10.50
CA TRP A 31 21.13 8.15 9.07
C TRP A 31 21.79 9.48 8.71
N SER A 32 21.45 10.56 9.43
CA SER A 32 21.90 11.93 9.11
C SER A 32 23.16 12.38 9.87
N SER A 33 23.43 11.84 11.07
CA SER A 33 24.56 12.30 11.88
C SER A 33 25.89 11.66 11.43
N ASN A 34 26.93 12.47 11.25
CA ASN A 34 28.29 12.01 11.00
C ASN A 34 29.11 11.79 12.28
N HIS A 35 28.49 11.98 13.44
CA HIS A 35 29.11 11.85 14.76
C HIS A 35 28.29 10.96 15.67
N GLU A 36 28.94 10.34 16.64
CA GLU A 36 28.26 9.67 17.73
C GLU A 36 27.35 10.64 18.48
N PHE A 37 26.23 10.12 18.99
CA PHE A 37 25.30 10.87 19.82
C PHE A 37 24.73 10.01 20.94
N ASP A 38 24.34 10.67 22.01
CA ASP A 38 23.53 10.07 23.07
C ASP A 38 22.05 10.42 22.85
N TRP A 39 21.17 9.56 23.34
CA TRP A 39 19.73 9.74 23.33
C TRP A 39 19.17 9.45 24.70
N ASP A 40 18.46 10.39 25.28
CA ASP A 40 17.68 10.22 26.51
C ASP A 40 16.23 10.62 26.25
N GLY A 41 15.42 9.63 25.90
CA GLY A 41 14.02 9.77 25.59
C GLY A 41 13.10 9.09 26.60
N LYS A 42 11.83 9.03 26.26
CA LYS A 42 10.81 8.37 27.09
C LYS A 42 10.97 6.85 27.08
N TYR A 43 11.32 6.29 25.95
CA TYR A 43 11.35 4.84 25.70
C TYR A 43 12.77 4.31 25.53
N PHE A 44 13.69 5.14 25.07
CA PHE A 44 15.06 4.75 24.79
C PHE A 44 16.06 5.63 25.55
N SER A 45 17.05 4.98 26.17
CA SER A 45 18.24 5.64 26.73
C SER A 45 19.47 4.96 26.11
N LEU A 46 20.14 5.65 25.20
CA LEU A 46 21.20 5.10 24.36
C LEU A 46 22.46 5.93 24.50
N ARG A 47 23.64 5.29 24.40
CA ARG A 47 24.94 5.96 24.46
C ARG A 47 25.80 5.60 23.27
N HIS A 48 26.58 6.56 22.79
CA HIS A 48 27.55 6.39 21.71
C HIS A 48 26.91 5.79 20.43
N VAL A 49 25.71 6.24 20.09
CA VAL A 49 24.96 5.74 18.92
C VAL A 49 25.60 6.27 17.65
N TYR A 50 25.97 5.36 16.76
CA TYR A 50 26.50 5.67 15.44
C TYR A 50 26.11 4.60 14.45
N GLY A 51 25.77 4.99 13.24
CA GLY A 51 25.41 4.07 12.15
C GLY A 51 26.36 4.21 10.95
N ASN A 52 26.85 3.09 10.43
CA ASN A 52 27.67 3.01 9.23
C ASN A 52 27.40 1.66 8.53
N PRO A 53 27.22 1.62 7.19
CA PRO A 53 27.27 2.77 6.27
C PRO A 53 26.09 3.72 6.40
N LYS A 54 26.27 4.94 5.90
CA LYS A 54 25.17 5.89 5.72
C LYS A 54 24.30 5.48 4.53
N PRO A 55 23.07 6.01 4.43
CA PRO A 55 22.23 5.80 3.25
C PRO A 55 22.97 6.20 1.97
N PHE A 56 22.72 5.43 0.90
CA PHE A 56 23.32 5.69 -0.41
C PHE A 56 22.97 7.12 -0.88
N GLY A 57 23.98 7.84 -1.38
CA GLY A 57 23.79 9.24 -1.80
C GLY A 57 23.73 10.26 -0.65
N GLY A 58 23.75 9.82 0.62
CA GLY A 58 23.67 10.70 1.80
C GLY A 58 22.26 11.21 2.12
N GLU A 59 21.24 10.77 1.39
CA GLU A 59 19.85 11.15 1.60
C GLU A 59 19.10 10.07 2.39
N ILE A 60 18.16 10.49 3.24
CA ILE A 60 17.27 9.56 3.94
C ILE A 60 16.41 8.84 2.89
N PRO A 61 16.34 7.49 2.91
CA PRO A 61 15.49 6.74 2.00
C PRO A 61 14.02 7.17 2.10
N PRO A 62 13.27 7.18 0.99
CA PRO A 62 11.82 7.42 1.05
C PRO A 62 11.11 6.45 1.98
N ILE A 63 10.23 6.97 2.82
CA ILE A 63 9.49 6.20 3.82
C ILE A 63 8.06 6.02 3.37
N MET A 64 7.61 4.77 3.35
CA MET A 64 6.21 4.40 3.14
C MET A 64 5.64 3.80 4.42
N ASN A 65 4.46 4.26 4.82
CA ASN A 65 3.74 3.75 6.00
C ASN A 65 2.37 3.22 5.58
N ALA A 66 1.93 2.11 6.17
CA ALA A 66 0.65 1.47 5.88
C ALA A 66 -0.35 1.56 7.06
N GLY A 67 -0.22 2.54 7.92
CA GLY A 67 -1.10 2.74 9.06
C GLY A 67 -2.50 3.18 8.65
N SER A 68 -3.51 2.35 8.95
CA SER A 68 -4.92 2.62 8.62
C SER A 68 -5.69 3.32 9.75
N SER A 69 -5.23 3.19 11.01
CA SER A 69 -5.84 3.89 12.16
C SER A 69 -5.58 5.40 12.09
N ASP A 70 -6.34 6.18 12.86
CA ASP A 70 -6.12 7.64 12.93
C ASP A 70 -4.69 7.99 13.36
N GLN A 71 -4.16 7.28 14.38
CA GLN A 71 -2.77 7.42 14.83
C GLN A 71 -1.77 7.04 13.74
N GLY A 72 -2.06 5.97 12.98
CA GLY A 72 -1.22 5.53 11.86
C GLY A 72 -1.19 6.54 10.72
N GLN A 73 -2.33 7.07 10.35
CA GLN A 73 -2.42 8.14 9.35
C GLN A 73 -1.74 9.43 9.83
N ASN A 74 -1.87 9.76 11.12
CA ASN A 74 -1.19 10.91 11.69
C ASN A 74 0.34 10.75 11.65
N PHE A 75 0.85 9.57 12.04
CA PHE A 75 2.27 9.24 11.93
C PHE A 75 2.76 9.34 10.47
N ALA A 76 1.99 8.79 9.51
CA ALA A 76 2.32 8.89 8.09
C ALA A 76 2.39 10.35 7.63
N ALA A 77 1.38 11.16 7.94
CA ALA A 77 1.33 12.58 7.59
C ALA A 77 2.51 13.38 8.15
N GLN A 78 2.96 13.02 9.35
CA GLN A 78 4.08 13.70 10.03
C GLN A 78 5.45 13.25 9.52
N ASN A 79 5.60 11.99 9.09
CA ASN A 79 6.92 11.38 8.94
C ASN A 79 7.17 10.72 7.58
N ALA A 80 6.13 10.23 6.89
CA ALA A 80 6.30 9.42 5.69
C ALA A 80 6.23 10.27 4.41
N ASP A 81 6.89 9.79 3.36
CA ASP A 81 6.79 10.34 2.02
C ASP A 81 5.57 9.76 1.29
N TYR A 82 5.16 8.55 1.69
CA TYR A 82 4.02 7.85 1.12
C TYR A 82 3.17 7.18 2.20
N LEU A 83 1.84 7.28 2.02
CA LEU A 83 0.88 6.40 2.70
C LEU A 83 0.45 5.30 1.74
N PHE A 84 0.52 4.05 2.20
CA PHE A 84 -0.06 2.90 1.50
C PHE A 84 -1.40 2.55 2.13
N THR A 85 -2.47 2.51 1.34
CA THR A 85 -3.83 2.26 1.82
C THR A 85 -4.62 1.34 0.91
N VAL A 86 -5.62 0.66 1.45
CA VAL A 86 -6.54 -0.17 0.66
C VAL A 86 -7.60 0.72 0.03
N LEU A 87 -7.88 0.49 -1.25
CA LEU A 87 -8.94 1.14 -2.01
C LEU A 87 -10.14 0.20 -2.12
N ILE A 88 -11.27 0.58 -1.53
CA ILE A 88 -12.53 -0.17 -1.64
C ILE A 88 -13.33 0.35 -2.83
N ASP A 89 -13.51 1.66 -2.91
CA ASP A 89 -14.15 2.37 -4.01
C ASP A 89 -13.47 3.72 -4.23
N LEU A 90 -13.64 4.29 -5.42
CA LEU A 90 -12.94 5.52 -5.81
C LEU A 90 -13.42 6.77 -5.07
N GLU A 91 -14.70 6.83 -4.69
CA GLU A 91 -15.26 8.00 -4.00
C GLU A 91 -14.69 8.12 -2.58
N SER A 92 -14.77 7.04 -1.80
CA SER A 92 -14.19 7.00 -0.45
C SER A 92 -12.67 7.11 -0.50
N GLY A 93 -12.03 6.53 -1.53
CA GLY A 93 -10.60 6.64 -1.78
C GLY A 93 -10.15 8.08 -2.00
N ALA A 94 -10.83 8.81 -2.87
CA ALA A 94 -10.54 10.23 -3.14
C ALA A 94 -10.70 11.10 -1.88
N ALA A 95 -11.75 10.86 -1.09
CA ALA A 95 -11.95 11.54 0.18
C ALA A 95 -10.81 11.27 1.17
N ASN A 96 -10.37 10.03 1.29
CA ASN A 96 -9.24 9.64 2.14
C ASN A 96 -7.92 10.28 1.67
N VAL A 97 -7.64 10.25 0.36
CA VAL A 97 -6.46 10.92 -0.23
C VAL A 97 -6.45 12.41 0.10
N LYS A 98 -7.58 13.08 -0.04
CA LYS A 98 -7.70 14.50 0.30
C LYS A 98 -7.43 14.73 1.78
N ALA A 99 -8.04 13.95 2.66
CA ALA A 99 -7.89 14.10 4.11
C ALA A 99 -6.44 13.92 4.57
N ILE A 100 -5.73 12.90 4.07
CA ILE A 100 -4.34 12.66 4.46
C ILE A 100 -3.39 13.73 3.92
N LYS A 101 -3.61 14.23 2.68
CA LYS A 101 -2.83 15.34 2.12
C LYS A 101 -3.04 16.64 2.91
N GLU A 102 -4.26 16.93 3.34
CA GLU A 102 -4.55 18.10 4.20
C GLU A 102 -3.88 17.95 5.58
N ARG A 103 -3.92 16.74 6.16
CA ARG A 103 -3.22 16.45 7.43
C ARG A 103 -1.71 16.67 7.31
N ALA A 104 -1.08 16.20 6.24
CA ALA A 104 0.34 16.38 5.98
C ALA A 104 0.71 17.88 5.82
N LYS A 105 -0.13 18.65 5.14
CA LYS A 105 0.04 20.12 5.04
C LYS A 105 0.03 20.79 6.41
N GLY A 106 -0.74 20.29 7.36
CA GLY A 106 -0.73 20.77 8.75
C GLY A 106 0.64 20.62 9.43
N TYR A 107 1.46 19.68 8.98
CA TYR A 107 2.86 19.47 9.40
C TYR A 107 3.88 20.15 8.47
N GLY A 108 3.43 20.96 7.49
CA GLY A 108 4.30 21.60 6.50
C GLY A 108 4.89 20.61 5.48
N ARG A 109 4.23 19.47 5.25
CA ARG A 109 4.70 18.38 4.39
C ARG A 109 3.74 18.10 3.23
N GLU A 110 4.27 17.45 2.22
CA GLU A 110 3.48 16.75 1.20
C GLU A 110 3.60 15.24 1.41
N ILE A 111 2.57 14.50 1.01
CA ILE A 111 2.55 13.04 1.07
C ILE A 111 1.90 12.47 -0.19
N GLY A 112 2.56 11.46 -0.79
CA GLY A 112 1.97 10.64 -1.84
C GLY A 112 1.08 9.55 -1.23
N VAL A 113 0.06 9.10 -1.97
CA VAL A 113 -0.82 8.02 -1.54
C VAL A 113 -0.80 6.90 -2.56
N PHE A 114 -0.46 5.71 -2.10
CA PHE A 114 -0.46 4.50 -2.90
C PHE A 114 -1.56 3.56 -2.45
N THR A 115 -2.05 2.79 -3.41
CA THR A 115 -2.97 1.68 -3.15
C THR A 115 -2.45 0.38 -3.75
N THR A 116 -3.24 -0.67 -3.70
CA THR A 116 -2.93 -1.97 -4.28
C THR A 116 -4.10 -2.49 -5.09
N SER A 117 -3.79 -3.19 -6.18
CA SER A 117 -4.77 -3.74 -7.12
C SER A 117 -4.33 -5.13 -7.59
N TYR A 118 -5.29 -6.01 -7.86
CA TYR A 118 -5.00 -7.17 -8.68
C TYR A 118 -5.39 -6.89 -10.13
N VAL A 119 -4.66 -7.49 -11.06
CA VAL A 119 -4.82 -7.23 -12.50
C VAL A 119 -5.20 -8.52 -13.22
N VAL A 120 -6.25 -8.44 -14.02
CA VAL A 120 -6.60 -9.43 -15.03
C VAL A 120 -6.71 -8.69 -16.37
N CYS A 121 -5.60 -8.65 -17.11
CA CYS A 121 -5.53 -7.98 -18.39
C CYS A 121 -5.52 -9.02 -19.52
N ARG A 122 -6.49 -8.92 -20.44
CA ARG A 122 -6.64 -9.84 -21.59
C ARG A 122 -6.89 -9.02 -22.86
N PRO A 123 -6.77 -9.63 -24.07
CA PRO A 123 -7.01 -8.92 -25.33
C PRO A 123 -8.40 -8.30 -25.47
N SER A 124 -9.39 -8.81 -24.76
CA SER A 124 -10.74 -8.26 -24.73
C SER A 124 -11.32 -8.25 -23.32
N GLN A 125 -12.26 -7.34 -23.08
CA GLN A 125 -13.01 -7.25 -21.84
C GLN A 125 -13.67 -8.61 -21.47
N LYS A 126 -14.26 -9.26 -22.46
CA LYS A 126 -14.94 -10.55 -22.28
C LYS A 126 -13.96 -11.64 -21.79
N GLU A 127 -12.78 -11.76 -22.42
CA GLU A 127 -11.78 -12.76 -21.99
C GLU A 127 -11.25 -12.47 -20.60
N ALA A 128 -11.12 -11.20 -20.21
CA ALA A 128 -10.70 -10.83 -18.87
C ALA A 128 -11.77 -11.23 -17.83
N GLU A 129 -13.03 -10.95 -18.10
CA GLU A 129 -14.15 -11.31 -17.22
C GLU A 129 -14.33 -12.84 -17.10
N GLU A 130 -14.21 -13.57 -18.21
CA GLU A 130 -14.29 -15.04 -18.22
C GLU A 130 -13.18 -15.65 -17.39
N TYR A 131 -11.93 -15.20 -17.54
CA TYR A 131 -10.80 -15.70 -16.76
C TYR A 131 -10.93 -15.31 -15.28
N HIS A 132 -11.34 -14.08 -14.99
CA HIS A 132 -11.58 -13.64 -13.63
C HIS A 132 -12.66 -14.50 -12.95
N ASN A 133 -13.79 -14.74 -13.64
CA ASN A 133 -14.84 -15.59 -13.12
C ASN A 133 -14.36 -17.04 -12.88
N TYR A 134 -13.55 -17.57 -13.79
CA TYR A 134 -13.00 -18.92 -13.66
C TYR A 134 -12.20 -19.07 -12.35
N TYR A 135 -11.15 -18.28 -12.14
CA TYR A 135 -10.29 -18.50 -10.98
C TYR A 135 -10.86 -17.93 -9.67
N ALA A 136 -11.63 -16.84 -9.72
CA ALA A 136 -12.10 -16.14 -8.54
C ALA A 136 -13.47 -16.61 -8.04
N ASN A 137 -14.23 -17.34 -8.85
CA ASN A 137 -15.55 -17.85 -8.49
C ASN A 137 -15.66 -19.38 -8.68
N GLU A 138 -15.39 -19.91 -9.89
CA GLU A 138 -15.61 -21.33 -10.20
C GLU A 138 -14.60 -22.22 -9.49
N GLU A 139 -13.30 -21.87 -9.52
CA GLU A 139 -12.20 -22.63 -8.94
C GLU A 139 -11.71 -22.03 -7.60
N ALA A 140 -12.47 -21.10 -7.00
CA ALA A 140 -12.09 -20.48 -5.75
C ALA A 140 -12.15 -21.47 -4.57
N ASP A 141 -11.08 -21.51 -3.77
CA ASP A 141 -11.06 -22.23 -2.49
C ASP A 141 -11.81 -21.42 -1.42
N TRP A 142 -13.14 -21.52 -1.44
CA TRP A 142 -14.00 -20.78 -0.51
C TRP A 142 -13.69 -21.04 0.96
N PRO A 143 -13.41 -22.28 1.41
CA PRO A 143 -12.98 -22.54 2.78
C PRO A 143 -11.72 -21.76 3.17
N ALA A 144 -10.73 -21.68 2.29
CA ALA A 144 -9.51 -20.92 2.55
C ALA A 144 -9.78 -19.39 2.58
N VAL A 145 -10.60 -18.89 1.66
CA VAL A 145 -11.04 -17.48 1.63
C VAL A 145 -11.74 -17.11 2.93
N ASP A 146 -12.73 -17.89 3.35
CA ASP A 146 -13.50 -17.64 4.56
C ASP A 146 -12.60 -17.67 5.80
N ARG A 147 -11.68 -18.62 5.86
CA ARG A 147 -10.70 -18.72 6.96
C ARG A 147 -9.77 -17.52 7.02
N LEU A 148 -9.30 -17.05 5.86
CA LEU A 148 -8.42 -15.88 5.79
C LEU A 148 -9.15 -14.60 6.22
N MET A 149 -10.38 -14.41 5.77
CA MET A 149 -11.22 -13.29 6.19
C MET A 149 -11.48 -13.31 7.71
N GLU A 150 -11.82 -14.48 8.26
CA GLU A 150 -11.99 -14.66 9.71
C GLU A 150 -10.74 -14.27 10.51
N LEU A 151 -9.56 -14.72 10.08
CA LEU A 151 -8.28 -14.39 10.72
C LEU A 151 -7.97 -12.89 10.70
N GLN A 152 -8.50 -12.16 9.72
CA GLN A 152 -8.40 -10.70 9.63
C GLN A 152 -9.53 -9.96 10.36
N GLY A 153 -10.40 -10.68 11.07
CA GLY A 153 -11.54 -10.10 11.80
C GLY A 153 -12.68 -9.61 10.90
N LEU A 154 -12.71 -10.07 9.66
CA LEU A 154 -13.73 -9.70 8.68
C LEU A 154 -14.88 -10.72 8.73
N HIS A 155 -15.97 -10.37 9.41
CA HIS A 155 -17.11 -11.24 9.61
C HIS A 155 -18.33 -10.76 8.85
N ALA A 156 -19.17 -11.68 8.36
CA ALA A 156 -20.41 -11.37 7.66
C ALA A 156 -21.34 -10.43 8.45
N LYS A 157 -21.30 -10.49 9.79
CA LYS A 157 -22.08 -9.61 10.67
C LYS A 157 -21.60 -8.15 10.67
N SER A 158 -20.39 -7.88 10.17
CA SER A 158 -19.79 -6.54 10.15
C SER A 158 -20.13 -5.74 8.90
N PHE A 159 -20.81 -6.36 7.93
CA PHE A 159 -21.12 -5.78 6.63
C PHE A 159 -22.58 -6.01 6.24
N PRO A 160 -23.18 -5.13 5.42
CA PRO A 160 -24.40 -5.49 4.69
C PRO A 160 -24.15 -6.74 3.82
N PRO A 161 -25.15 -7.65 3.64
CA PRO A 161 -24.94 -8.92 2.94
C PRO A 161 -24.34 -8.79 1.53
N GLU A 162 -24.79 -7.80 0.76
CA GLU A 162 -24.28 -7.54 -0.60
C GLU A 162 -22.83 -7.07 -0.59
N ALA A 163 -22.47 -6.16 0.33
CA ALA A 163 -21.11 -5.68 0.51
C ALA A 163 -20.16 -6.81 0.96
N PHE A 164 -20.64 -7.69 1.84
CA PHE A 164 -19.86 -8.87 2.27
C PHE A 164 -19.58 -9.81 1.10
N THR A 165 -20.59 -10.11 0.29
CA THR A 165 -20.44 -10.98 -0.89
C THR A 165 -19.43 -10.41 -1.88
N LEU A 166 -19.54 -9.11 -2.19
CA LEU A 166 -18.59 -8.44 -3.07
C LEU A 166 -17.15 -8.50 -2.52
N PHE A 167 -17.01 -8.24 -1.23
CA PHE A 167 -15.71 -8.24 -0.58
C PHE A 167 -15.09 -9.64 -0.51
N ARG A 168 -15.92 -10.66 -0.23
CA ARG A 168 -15.53 -12.08 -0.25
C ARG A 168 -15.04 -12.52 -1.62
N ASN A 169 -15.72 -12.11 -2.68
CA ASN A 169 -15.28 -12.38 -4.06
C ASN A 169 -13.94 -11.69 -4.38
N ARG A 170 -13.74 -10.44 -3.93
CA ARG A 170 -12.46 -9.76 -4.06
C ARG A 170 -11.34 -10.44 -3.26
N PHE A 171 -11.66 -11.04 -2.12
CA PHE A 171 -10.70 -11.85 -1.36
C PHE A 171 -10.28 -13.10 -2.13
N ALA A 172 -11.19 -13.80 -2.76
CA ALA A 172 -10.89 -14.94 -3.63
C ALA A 172 -10.03 -14.52 -4.83
N ALA A 173 -10.34 -13.36 -5.44
CA ALA A 173 -9.66 -12.88 -6.62
C ALA A 173 -8.26 -12.31 -6.37
N GLY A 174 -8.05 -11.63 -5.23
CA GLY A 174 -6.81 -10.89 -4.97
C GLY A 174 -6.74 -10.29 -3.57
N HIS A 175 -7.08 -11.05 -2.55
CA HIS A 175 -6.92 -10.65 -1.14
C HIS A 175 -7.68 -9.35 -0.75
N GLY A 176 -8.83 -9.10 -1.40
CA GLY A 176 -9.71 -7.96 -1.07
C GLY A 176 -9.32 -6.62 -1.69
N VAL A 177 -8.23 -6.56 -2.48
CA VAL A 177 -7.77 -5.31 -3.09
C VAL A 177 -8.59 -4.92 -4.31
N TYR A 178 -8.37 -3.71 -4.85
CA TYR A 178 -9.16 -3.16 -5.94
C TYR A 178 -8.96 -3.94 -7.25
N PRO A 179 -10.04 -4.32 -7.96
CA PRO A 179 -9.97 -5.04 -9.23
C PRO A 179 -9.58 -4.14 -10.39
N LEU A 180 -8.61 -4.57 -11.20
CA LEU A 180 -8.32 -4.04 -12.52
C LEU A 180 -8.52 -5.20 -13.51
N VAL A 181 -9.75 -5.34 -14.03
CA VAL A 181 -10.18 -6.47 -14.85
C VAL A 181 -10.68 -5.95 -16.19
N GLY A 182 -9.98 -6.24 -17.28
CA GLY A 182 -10.40 -5.80 -18.59
C GLY A 182 -9.32 -5.91 -19.66
N ASP A 183 -9.61 -5.29 -20.82
CA ASP A 183 -8.61 -5.07 -21.85
C ASP A 183 -7.63 -3.95 -21.46
N PRO A 184 -6.53 -3.77 -22.22
CA PRO A 184 -5.51 -2.78 -21.89
C PRO A 184 -6.05 -1.35 -21.78
N ASP A 185 -6.97 -0.95 -22.65
CA ASP A 185 -7.52 0.41 -22.63
C ASP A 185 -8.40 0.63 -21.39
N HIS A 186 -9.23 -0.35 -21.02
CA HIS A 186 -10.01 -0.30 -19.78
C HIS A 186 -9.11 -0.21 -18.53
N ILE A 187 -8.04 -1.01 -18.46
CA ILE A 187 -7.08 -0.96 -17.34
C ILE A 187 -6.44 0.44 -17.22
N VAL A 188 -6.03 1.02 -18.36
CA VAL A 188 -5.44 2.37 -18.41
C VAL A 188 -6.43 3.44 -17.97
N ASP A 189 -7.70 3.32 -18.36
CA ASP A 189 -8.74 4.26 -17.95
C ASP A 189 -9.03 4.17 -16.45
N GLU A 190 -9.09 2.97 -15.87
CA GLU A 190 -9.22 2.79 -14.42
C GLU A 190 -8.00 3.38 -13.66
N MET A 191 -6.77 3.16 -14.14
CA MET A 191 -5.58 3.78 -13.54
C MET A 191 -5.57 5.31 -13.69
N THR A 192 -6.13 5.83 -14.79
CA THR A 192 -6.33 7.28 -14.95
C THR A 192 -7.28 7.83 -13.88
N ARG A 193 -8.36 7.12 -13.58
CA ARG A 193 -9.29 7.48 -12.50
C ARG A 193 -8.62 7.47 -11.12
N PHE A 194 -7.65 6.57 -10.87
CA PHE A 194 -6.86 6.62 -9.63
C PHE A 194 -6.06 7.93 -9.54
N TYR A 195 -5.39 8.30 -10.62
CA TYR A 195 -4.65 9.56 -10.68
C TYR A 195 -5.56 10.78 -10.45
N GLU A 196 -6.72 10.82 -11.10
CA GLU A 196 -7.73 11.88 -10.92
C GLU A 196 -8.28 11.93 -9.48
N ALA A 197 -8.42 10.77 -8.83
CA ALA A 197 -8.76 10.67 -7.41
C ALA A 197 -7.62 11.11 -6.47
N GLY A 198 -6.44 11.43 -7.03
CA GLY A 198 -5.30 11.97 -6.31
C GLY A 198 -4.30 10.96 -5.77
N PHE A 199 -4.43 9.67 -6.15
CA PHE A 199 -3.42 8.66 -5.84
C PHE A 199 -2.12 8.92 -6.61
N SER A 200 -1.00 8.61 -5.98
CA SER A 200 0.34 8.70 -6.59
C SER A 200 0.73 7.42 -7.33
N GLY A 201 0.03 6.33 -7.07
CA GLY A 201 0.25 5.06 -7.75
C GLY A 201 -0.48 3.89 -7.10
N THR A 202 -0.35 2.73 -7.73
CA THR A 202 -0.84 1.44 -7.22
C THR A 202 0.22 0.37 -7.41
N THR A 203 0.32 -0.55 -6.45
CA THR A 203 0.99 -1.83 -6.72
C THR A 203 0.05 -2.73 -7.49
N VAL A 204 0.60 -3.60 -8.31
CA VAL A 204 -0.17 -4.55 -9.11
C VAL A 204 0.23 -5.98 -8.77
N THR A 205 -0.76 -6.85 -8.67
CA THR A 205 -0.57 -8.29 -8.47
C THR A 205 -1.24 -9.08 -9.58
N PHE A 206 -0.67 -10.23 -9.91
CA PHE A 206 -1.16 -11.14 -10.95
C PHE A 206 -1.31 -12.53 -10.37
N VAL A 207 -2.19 -13.33 -10.93
CA VAL A 207 -2.31 -14.76 -10.59
C VAL A 207 -1.05 -15.51 -11.03
N ASN A 208 -0.59 -15.24 -12.25
CA ASN A 208 0.63 -15.81 -12.79
C ASN A 208 1.53 -14.71 -13.38
N TYR A 209 2.53 -14.29 -12.60
CA TYR A 209 3.43 -13.21 -13.00
C TYR A 209 4.24 -13.53 -14.26
N THR A 210 4.58 -14.81 -14.47
CA THR A 210 5.40 -15.22 -15.62
C THR A 210 4.66 -15.04 -16.94
N ASP A 211 3.37 -15.35 -16.96
CA ASP A 211 2.57 -15.33 -18.17
C ASP A 211 1.81 -14.01 -18.37
N GLU A 212 1.38 -13.37 -17.27
CA GLU A 212 0.50 -12.20 -17.33
C GLU A 212 1.25 -10.87 -17.34
N PHE A 213 2.36 -10.77 -16.60
CA PHE A 213 3.13 -9.52 -16.55
C PHE A 213 3.74 -9.11 -17.90
N PRO A 214 4.27 -10.01 -18.78
CA PRO A 214 4.74 -9.61 -20.08
C PRO A 214 3.67 -8.91 -20.93
N TYR A 215 2.45 -9.43 -20.96
CA TYR A 215 1.34 -8.80 -21.68
C TYR A 215 0.98 -7.43 -21.09
N PHE A 216 0.87 -7.33 -19.79
CA PHE A 216 0.64 -6.05 -19.10
C PHE A 216 1.75 -5.04 -19.37
N ARG A 217 3.02 -5.47 -19.33
CA ARG A 217 4.18 -4.64 -19.63
C ARG A 217 4.13 -4.08 -21.05
N ASP A 218 3.79 -4.92 -22.02
CA ASP A 218 3.89 -4.58 -23.44
C ASP A 218 2.66 -3.79 -23.92
N GLU A 219 1.50 -3.99 -23.30
CA GLU A 219 0.25 -3.36 -23.70
C GLU A 219 -0.20 -2.20 -22.81
N VAL A 220 -0.04 -2.29 -21.50
CA VAL A 220 -0.56 -1.28 -20.56
C VAL A 220 0.47 -0.19 -20.27
N LEU A 221 1.73 -0.57 -19.96
CA LEU A 221 2.73 0.42 -19.55
C LEU A 221 2.99 1.49 -20.64
N PRO A 222 3.11 1.16 -21.95
CA PRO A 222 3.29 2.19 -22.98
C PRO A 222 2.10 3.14 -23.10
N ARG A 223 0.87 2.66 -22.86
CA ARG A 223 -0.33 3.51 -22.86
C ARG A 223 -0.34 4.48 -21.68
N LEU A 224 0.10 4.03 -20.49
CA LEU A 224 0.28 4.91 -19.32
C LEU A 224 1.36 5.96 -19.55
N GLU A 225 2.45 5.59 -20.22
CA GLU A 225 3.52 6.52 -20.62
C GLU A 225 3.01 7.56 -21.62
N ALA A 226 2.24 7.15 -22.62
CA ALA A 226 1.63 8.04 -23.60
C ALA A 226 0.64 9.03 -22.97
N LYS A 227 -0.05 8.64 -21.89
CA LYS A 227 -0.92 9.52 -21.08
C LYS A 227 -0.14 10.39 -20.08
N GLY A 228 1.18 10.23 -19.94
CA GLY A 228 2.00 10.94 -18.96
C GLY A 228 1.79 10.50 -17.50
N LEU A 229 1.15 9.36 -17.30
CA LEU A 229 0.89 8.78 -15.98
C LEU A 229 2.07 7.96 -15.44
N ARG A 230 3.03 7.65 -16.30
CA ARG A 230 4.26 6.93 -15.99
C ARG A 230 5.42 7.55 -16.77
N SER A 231 6.58 7.67 -16.12
CA SER A 231 7.82 8.01 -16.81
C SER A 231 8.38 6.79 -17.55
N GLN A 232 8.98 7.00 -18.70
CA GLN A 232 9.73 5.93 -19.37
C GLN A 232 10.88 5.47 -18.46
N TYR A 233 11.08 4.17 -18.38
CA TYR A 233 12.24 3.61 -17.69
C TYR A 233 13.50 3.91 -18.50
N CYS A 234 14.26 4.91 -18.07
CA CYS A 234 15.61 5.11 -18.56
C CYS A 234 16.53 4.13 -17.82
N GLN A 235 17.11 3.16 -18.53
CA GLN A 235 18.19 2.38 -17.93
C GLN A 235 19.29 3.37 -17.53
N PRO A 236 19.78 3.32 -16.27
CA PRO A 236 20.95 4.08 -15.92
C PRO A 236 22.10 3.61 -16.84
N ASP A 237 22.80 4.57 -17.41
CA ASP A 237 24.00 4.29 -18.20
C ASP A 237 24.91 3.37 -17.41
N LYS A 238 25.37 2.28 -18.05
CA LYS A 238 26.23 1.25 -17.42
C LYS A 238 27.60 1.81 -17.08
#